data_7f2578f59c1a0b574d5c665d9bd1b131
#
_entry.id   7f2578f59c1a0b574d5c665d9bd1b131
#
_cell.length_a   1.000
_cell.length_b   1.000
_cell.length_c   1.000
_cell.angle_alpha   90.00
_cell.angle_beta   90.00
_cell.angle_gamma   90.00
#
_symmetry.space_group_name_H-M   'P 1'
#
loop_
_entity.id
_entity.type
_entity.pdbx_description
1 polymer ?
#
loop_
_entity_poly.entity_id
_entity_poly.type
_entity_poly.pdbx_seq_one_letter_code
_entity_poly.pdbx_strand_id
1 'polypeptide(L)'
;ARYSRDALLLLLVRQPANDRQRAILVDAVADKETYTRNKAAMIVKDMKLSPENYVQLENMLKYKKSDIRETVLSILYKLDGDDMYDLIGRLLTDSKEEKRTAGLDLLLQLKNDENRQKLFADCVGHIDAMQRESANGRSSVTTKEQILIREIKNVGTDRAGADEGYGLYDVNTYYEPIFDKSYLAECLELYKKLSLIHI
;
A
#
# COMPACT_ATOMS: atom_id res chain seq x y z
N ALA A 1 27.39 -1.68 -10.88
CA ALA A 1 28.62 -1.03 -10.45
C ALA A 1 28.47 -0.68 -8.97
N ARG A 2 29.36 -1.16 -8.09
CA ARG A 2 29.39 -0.76 -6.67
C ARG A 2 30.03 0.62 -6.61
N TYR A 3 29.25 1.62 -6.27
CA TYR A 3 29.79 2.94 -5.96
C TYR A 3 30.57 2.86 -4.64
N SER A 4 31.64 3.63 -4.52
CA SER A 4 32.29 3.77 -3.23
C SER A 4 31.32 4.42 -2.26
N ARG A 5 31.27 3.93 -1.04
CA ARG A 5 30.36 4.45 -0.01
C ARG A 5 30.57 5.93 0.27
N ASP A 6 31.82 6.37 0.13
CA ASP A 6 32.21 7.78 0.30
C ASP A 6 31.60 8.68 -0.79
N ALA A 7 31.55 8.21 -2.04
CA ALA A 7 30.88 8.95 -3.12
C ALA A 7 29.38 9.07 -2.90
N LEU A 8 28.73 8.02 -2.37
CA LEU A 8 27.33 8.04 -2.01
C LEU A 8 27.05 9.01 -0.86
N LEU A 9 27.86 8.99 0.20
CA LEU A 9 27.75 9.90 1.33
C LEU A 9 27.88 11.37 0.91
N LEU A 10 28.79 11.67 -0.02
CA LEU A 10 28.90 13.02 -0.60
C LEU A 10 27.64 13.45 -1.35
N LEU A 11 27.00 12.54 -2.08
CA LEU A 11 25.74 12.80 -2.79
C LEU A 11 24.55 13.03 -1.84
N LEU A 12 24.57 12.40 -0.66
CA LEU A 12 23.54 12.61 0.37
C LEU A 12 23.62 14.01 1.03
N VAL A 13 24.73 14.70 0.86
CA VAL A 13 24.93 16.06 1.40
C VAL A 13 24.79 17.14 0.32
N ARG A 14 25.10 16.81 -0.92
CA ARG A 14 25.06 17.75 -2.06
C ARG A 14 23.98 17.35 -3.05
N GLN A 15 23.34 18.36 -3.66
CA GLN A 15 22.41 18.07 -4.75
C GLN A 15 23.14 17.41 -5.95
N PRO A 16 22.52 16.44 -6.62
CA PRO A 16 23.12 15.77 -7.75
C PRO A 16 23.28 16.73 -8.92
N ALA A 17 24.49 16.79 -9.48
CA ALA A 17 24.84 17.71 -10.57
C ALA A 17 24.49 17.15 -11.97
N ASN A 18 24.27 15.83 -12.10
CA ASN A 18 24.01 15.18 -13.38
C ASN A 18 23.16 13.89 -13.23
N ASP A 19 22.70 13.33 -14.34
CA ASP A 19 21.84 12.17 -14.37
C ASP A 19 22.46 10.92 -13.75
N ARG A 20 23.76 10.74 -13.91
CA ARG A 20 24.47 9.62 -13.30
C ARG A 20 24.42 9.69 -11.78
N GLN A 21 24.59 10.85 -11.22
CA GLN A 21 24.47 11.06 -9.77
C GLN A 21 23.03 10.91 -9.28
N ARG A 22 22.04 11.34 -10.07
CA ARG A 22 20.62 11.08 -9.80
C ARG A 22 20.32 9.60 -9.76
N ALA A 23 20.80 8.84 -10.75
CA ALA A 23 20.64 7.39 -10.79
C ALA A 23 21.26 6.69 -9.56
N ILE A 24 22.42 7.15 -9.07
CA ILE A 24 23.05 6.63 -7.86
C ILE A 24 22.17 6.87 -6.62
N LEU A 25 21.60 8.07 -6.50
CA LEU A 25 20.71 8.39 -5.38
C LEU A 25 19.43 7.56 -5.43
N VAL A 26 18.87 7.35 -6.62
CA VAL A 26 17.72 6.45 -6.80
C VAL A 26 18.08 5.02 -6.37
N ASP A 27 19.23 4.48 -6.79
CA ASP A 27 19.68 3.15 -6.35
C ASP A 27 19.85 3.07 -4.82
N ALA A 28 20.26 4.15 -4.19
CA ALA A 28 20.44 4.22 -2.73
C ALA A 28 19.12 4.14 -1.94
N VAL A 29 17.97 4.34 -2.57
CA VAL A 29 16.64 4.10 -1.96
C VAL A 29 16.46 2.63 -1.56
N ALA A 30 17.18 1.72 -2.19
CA ALA A 30 17.18 0.29 -1.84
C ALA A 30 18.49 -0.16 -1.14
N ASP A 31 19.28 0.76 -0.58
CA ASP A 31 20.53 0.43 0.12
C ASP A 31 20.29 -0.49 1.33
N LYS A 32 21.30 -1.25 1.73
CA LYS A 32 21.23 -2.15 2.88
C LYS A 32 21.06 -1.41 4.21
N GLU A 33 21.67 -0.23 4.32
CA GLU A 33 21.61 0.59 5.51
C GLU A 33 20.36 1.48 5.54
N THR A 34 19.62 1.40 6.63
CA THR A 34 18.39 2.17 6.83
C THR A 34 18.63 3.68 6.78
N TYR A 35 19.72 4.16 7.39
CA TYR A 35 20.06 5.59 7.35
C TYR A 35 20.26 6.08 5.91
N THR A 36 21.04 5.36 5.12
CA THR A 36 21.31 5.68 3.71
C THR A 36 20.03 5.69 2.90
N ARG A 37 19.17 4.65 3.06
CA ARG A 37 17.87 4.58 2.38
C ARG A 37 16.99 5.80 2.69
N ASN A 38 16.82 6.10 3.97
CA ASN A 38 15.93 7.19 4.39
C ASN A 38 16.40 8.55 3.88
N LYS A 39 17.72 8.80 3.94
CA LYS A 39 18.31 10.03 3.40
C LYS A 39 18.18 10.11 1.89
N ALA A 40 18.46 9.04 1.17
CA ALA A 40 18.29 8.97 -0.28
C ALA A 40 16.82 9.19 -0.66
N ALA A 41 15.88 8.56 0.03
CA ALA A 41 14.45 8.71 -0.20
C ALA A 41 13.97 10.17 -0.03
N MET A 42 14.45 10.86 1.01
CA MET A 42 14.13 12.28 1.22
C MET A 42 14.59 13.13 0.03
N ILE A 43 15.83 12.93 -0.43
CA ILE A 43 16.39 13.70 -1.55
C ILE A 43 15.65 13.36 -2.85
N VAL A 44 15.43 12.07 -3.13
CA VAL A 44 14.76 11.59 -4.36
C VAL A 44 13.32 12.09 -4.43
N LYS A 45 12.62 12.19 -3.30
CA LYS A 45 11.26 12.75 -3.24
C LYS A 45 11.16 14.20 -3.74
N ASP A 46 12.19 14.99 -3.50
CA ASP A 46 12.19 16.42 -3.86
C ASP A 46 12.94 16.70 -5.17
N MET A 47 13.50 15.67 -5.78
CA MET A 47 14.30 15.76 -6.99
C MET A 47 13.42 15.60 -8.25
N LYS A 48 13.73 16.37 -9.30
CA LYS A 48 13.13 16.12 -10.62
C LYS A 48 13.70 14.81 -11.20
N LEU A 49 12.87 13.81 -11.34
CA LEU A 49 13.22 12.49 -11.87
C LEU A 49 13.07 12.47 -13.38
N SER A 50 13.97 11.72 -14.05
CA SER A 50 13.85 11.39 -15.46
C SER A 50 12.99 10.11 -15.64
N PRO A 51 12.48 9.84 -16.86
CA PRO A 51 11.75 8.58 -17.13
C PRO A 51 12.55 7.33 -16.75
N GLU A 52 13.87 7.33 -16.95
CA GLU A 52 14.76 6.22 -16.59
C GLU A 52 14.82 6.00 -15.08
N ASN A 53 14.77 7.09 -14.30
CA ASN A 53 14.74 7.01 -12.84
C ASN A 53 13.43 6.37 -12.34
N TYR A 54 12.30 6.65 -12.97
CA TYR A 54 11.03 5.99 -12.67
C TYR A 54 11.08 4.50 -12.99
N VAL A 55 11.67 4.09 -14.11
CA VAL A 55 11.90 2.69 -14.45
C VAL A 55 12.80 2.00 -13.41
N GLN A 56 13.82 2.69 -12.90
CA GLN A 56 14.65 2.19 -11.79
C GLN A 56 13.82 1.92 -10.53
N LEU A 57 12.95 2.88 -10.13
CA LEU A 57 12.07 2.74 -8.97
C LEU A 57 11.06 1.60 -9.16
N GLU A 58 10.43 1.49 -10.33
CA GLU A 58 9.55 0.36 -10.66
C GLU A 58 10.25 -1.00 -10.50
N ASN A 59 11.51 -1.08 -10.91
CA ASN A 59 12.30 -2.30 -10.76
C ASN A 59 12.65 -2.65 -9.31
N MET A 60 12.59 -1.69 -8.40
CA MET A 60 12.79 -1.94 -6.96
C MET A 60 11.56 -2.56 -6.30
N LEU A 61 10.37 -2.43 -6.87
CA LEU A 61 9.13 -3.03 -6.35
C LEU A 61 9.17 -4.57 -6.30
N LYS A 62 10.14 -5.20 -6.98
CA LYS A 62 10.42 -6.64 -6.86
C LYS A 62 10.98 -7.06 -5.49
N TYR A 63 11.48 -6.12 -4.69
CA TYR A 63 12.02 -6.44 -3.37
C TYR A 63 10.89 -6.74 -2.38
N LYS A 64 11.07 -7.83 -1.60
CA LYS A 64 10.08 -8.28 -0.61
C LYS A 64 10.06 -7.44 0.68
N LYS A 65 11.04 -6.53 0.86
CA LYS A 65 11.12 -5.67 2.04
C LYS A 65 10.04 -4.59 1.98
N SER A 66 9.15 -4.57 2.97
CA SER A 66 8.03 -3.62 3.04
C SER A 66 8.51 -2.17 3.09
N ASP A 67 9.56 -1.88 3.86
CA ASP A 67 10.11 -0.53 4.02
C ASP A 67 10.61 0.09 2.69
N ILE A 68 11.29 -0.72 1.86
CA ILE A 68 11.73 -0.28 0.53
C ILE A 68 10.52 -0.06 -0.37
N ARG A 69 9.57 -1.00 -0.35
CA ARG A 69 8.36 -0.93 -1.16
C ARG A 69 7.53 0.31 -0.83
N GLU A 70 7.24 0.55 0.44
CA GLU A 70 6.48 1.73 0.90
C GLU A 70 7.17 3.03 0.51
N THR A 71 8.50 3.09 0.66
CA THR A 71 9.30 4.25 0.26
C THR A 71 9.19 4.49 -1.24
N VAL A 72 9.36 3.45 -2.07
CA VAL A 72 9.26 3.55 -3.53
C VAL A 72 7.85 3.97 -3.94
N LEU A 73 6.81 3.35 -3.38
CA LEU A 73 5.41 3.73 -3.65
C LEU A 73 5.14 5.19 -3.31
N SER A 74 5.67 5.69 -2.19
CA SER A 74 5.52 7.11 -1.80
C SER A 74 6.21 8.11 -2.76
N ILE A 75 7.24 7.67 -3.49
CA ILE A 75 7.89 8.46 -4.54
C ILE A 75 7.06 8.40 -5.82
N LEU A 76 6.67 7.19 -6.24
CA LEU A 76 5.87 6.96 -7.45
C LEU A 76 4.49 7.62 -7.36
N TYR A 77 3.91 7.71 -6.16
CA TYR A 77 2.62 8.36 -5.93
C TYR A 77 2.61 9.87 -6.30
N LYS A 78 3.78 10.50 -6.44
CA LYS A 78 3.89 11.89 -6.93
C LYS A 78 3.61 12.06 -8.43
N LEU A 79 3.62 10.98 -9.19
CA LEU A 79 3.20 11.01 -10.59
C LEU A 79 1.73 11.37 -10.70
N ASP A 80 1.37 12.02 -11.80
CA ASP A 80 0.01 12.47 -12.04
C ASP A 80 -0.41 12.23 -13.49
N GLY A 81 -1.70 12.34 -13.78
CA GLY A 81 -2.25 12.24 -15.13
C GLY A 81 -1.86 10.94 -15.84
N ASP A 82 -1.44 11.08 -17.09
CA ASP A 82 -1.12 9.96 -17.98
C ASP A 82 0.06 9.13 -17.48
N ASP A 83 1.03 9.76 -16.81
CA ASP A 83 2.20 9.05 -16.27
C ASP A 83 1.80 8.04 -15.19
N MET A 84 0.87 8.41 -14.30
CA MET A 84 0.33 7.50 -13.28
C MET A 84 -0.55 6.43 -13.90
N TYR A 85 -1.37 6.79 -14.89
CA TYR A 85 -2.22 5.84 -15.61
C TYR A 85 -1.37 4.74 -16.27
N ASP A 86 -0.33 5.13 -17.00
CA ASP A 86 0.58 4.20 -17.67
C ASP A 86 1.38 3.35 -16.68
N LEU A 87 1.83 3.94 -15.56
CA LEU A 87 2.53 3.22 -14.49
C LEU A 87 1.64 2.11 -13.91
N ILE A 88 0.42 2.42 -13.52
CA ILE A 88 -0.52 1.45 -12.96
C ILE A 88 -0.81 0.35 -13.97
N GLY A 89 -1.05 0.68 -15.22
CA GLY A 89 -1.25 -0.29 -16.30
C GLY A 89 -0.08 -1.28 -16.42
N ARG A 90 1.15 -0.78 -16.46
CA ARG A 90 2.35 -1.63 -16.54
C ARG A 90 2.53 -2.51 -15.29
N LEU A 91 2.28 -1.96 -14.10
CA LEU A 91 2.44 -2.72 -12.86
C LEU A 91 1.41 -3.85 -12.76
N LEU A 92 0.15 -3.61 -13.10
CA LEU A 92 -0.91 -4.60 -13.00
C LEU A 92 -0.78 -5.73 -14.03
N THR A 93 -0.12 -5.48 -15.16
CA THR A 93 0.14 -6.50 -16.21
C THR A 93 1.51 -7.18 -16.07
N ASP A 94 2.33 -6.82 -15.05
CA ASP A 94 3.63 -7.45 -14.84
C ASP A 94 3.49 -8.91 -14.39
N SER A 95 4.43 -9.75 -14.79
CA SER A 95 4.48 -11.17 -14.41
C SER A 95 4.72 -11.39 -12.91
N LYS A 96 5.33 -10.42 -12.22
CA LYS A 96 5.70 -10.53 -10.80
C LYS A 96 4.56 -10.05 -9.89
N GLU A 97 4.16 -10.91 -8.96
CA GLU A 97 3.13 -10.59 -7.97
C GLU A 97 3.45 -9.32 -7.18
N GLU A 98 4.73 -9.14 -6.79
CA GLU A 98 5.15 -7.99 -6.00
C GLU A 98 4.86 -6.66 -6.71
N LYS A 99 5.05 -6.61 -8.04
CA LYS A 99 4.74 -5.43 -8.84
C LYS A 99 3.24 -5.23 -9.02
N ARG A 100 2.48 -6.30 -9.30
CA ARG A 100 1.01 -6.21 -9.42
C ARG A 100 0.37 -5.74 -8.12
N THR A 101 0.82 -6.29 -6.99
CA THR A 101 0.36 -5.85 -5.66
C THR A 101 0.71 -4.37 -5.42
N ALA A 102 1.87 -3.90 -5.89
CA ALA A 102 2.24 -2.49 -5.80
C ALA A 102 1.31 -1.58 -6.63
N GLY A 103 0.90 -2.01 -7.82
CA GLY A 103 -0.11 -1.32 -8.62
C GLY A 103 -1.47 -1.23 -7.92
N LEU A 104 -1.90 -2.32 -7.25
CA LEU A 104 -3.13 -2.32 -6.45
C LEU A 104 -3.01 -1.40 -5.22
N ASP A 105 -1.85 -1.36 -4.54
CA ASP A 105 -1.63 -0.46 -3.41
C ASP A 105 -1.70 1.02 -3.85
N LEU A 106 -1.16 1.37 -5.05
CA LEU A 106 -1.30 2.72 -5.61
C LEU A 106 -2.76 3.07 -5.92
N LEU A 107 -3.52 2.13 -6.51
CA LEU A 107 -4.95 2.33 -6.74
C LEU A 107 -5.73 2.55 -5.45
N LEU A 108 -5.41 1.80 -4.40
CA LEU A 108 -6.05 1.97 -3.10
C LEU A 108 -5.72 3.33 -2.47
N GLN A 109 -4.48 3.81 -2.63
CA GLN A 109 -4.10 5.16 -2.19
C GLN A 109 -4.86 6.23 -2.97
N LEU A 110 -4.97 6.09 -4.31
CA LEU A 110 -5.76 7.01 -5.14
C LEU A 110 -7.25 7.03 -4.76
N LYS A 111 -7.83 5.86 -4.44
CA LYS A 111 -9.20 5.76 -3.95
C LYS A 111 -9.44 6.56 -2.68
N ASN A 112 -8.47 6.53 -1.76
CA ASN A 112 -8.58 7.19 -0.46
C ASN A 112 -8.19 8.68 -0.49
N ASP A 113 -7.68 9.19 -1.62
CA ASP A 113 -7.30 10.59 -1.81
C ASP A 113 -8.43 11.36 -2.50
N GLU A 114 -9.12 12.21 -1.75
CA GLU A 114 -10.25 13.01 -2.25
C GLU A 114 -9.87 13.91 -3.44
N ASN A 115 -8.62 14.36 -3.50
CA ASN A 115 -8.14 15.25 -4.56
C ASN A 115 -7.83 14.50 -5.88
N ARG A 116 -7.72 13.17 -5.84
CA ARG A 116 -7.28 12.33 -6.96
C ARG A 116 -8.35 11.36 -7.45
N GLN A 117 -9.62 11.55 -7.08
CA GLN A 117 -10.73 10.68 -7.43
C GLN A 117 -10.93 10.53 -8.95
N LYS A 118 -10.69 11.61 -9.72
CA LYS A 118 -10.75 11.53 -11.18
C LYS A 118 -9.70 10.57 -11.74
N LEU A 119 -8.46 10.70 -11.27
CA LEU A 119 -7.36 9.82 -11.68
C LEU A 119 -7.62 8.36 -11.26
N PHE A 120 -8.19 8.16 -10.08
CA PHE A 120 -8.64 6.84 -9.64
C PHE A 120 -9.68 6.24 -10.62
N ALA A 121 -10.71 7.01 -10.99
CA ALA A 121 -11.74 6.56 -11.91
C ALA A 121 -11.17 6.19 -13.30
N ASP A 122 -10.18 6.94 -13.77
CA ASP A 122 -9.49 6.64 -15.03
C ASP A 122 -8.67 5.34 -14.94
N CYS A 123 -7.99 5.11 -13.81
CA CYS A 123 -7.08 3.97 -13.63
C CYS A 123 -7.76 2.66 -13.22
N VAL A 124 -8.94 2.70 -12.61
CA VAL A 124 -9.60 1.49 -12.08
C VAL A 124 -9.90 0.44 -13.14
N GLY A 125 -10.10 0.86 -14.41
CA GLY A 125 -10.30 -0.03 -15.54
C GLY A 125 -9.16 -1.02 -15.82
N HIS A 126 -7.95 -0.73 -15.38
CA HIS A 126 -6.80 -1.65 -15.50
C HIS A 126 -6.97 -2.94 -14.70
N ILE A 127 -7.79 -2.93 -13.63
CA ILE A 127 -8.10 -4.15 -12.86
C ILE A 127 -8.81 -5.17 -13.75
N ASP A 128 -9.72 -4.72 -14.60
CA ASP A 128 -10.44 -5.64 -15.49
C ASP A 128 -9.53 -6.23 -16.58
N ALA A 129 -8.54 -5.46 -17.03
CA ALA A 129 -7.49 -5.97 -17.92
C ALA A 129 -6.64 -7.04 -17.22
N MET A 130 -6.18 -6.79 -16.00
CA MET A 130 -5.44 -7.75 -15.18
C MET A 130 -6.25 -9.05 -14.97
N GLN A 131 -7.54 -8.96 -14.64
CA GLN A 131 -8.40 -10.13 -14.44
C GLN A 131 -8.60 -10.94 -15.72
N ARG A 132 -8.74 -10.30 -16.88
CA ARG A 132 -8.83 -10.97 -18.20
C ARG A 132 -7.54 -11.71 -18.55
N GLU A 133 -6.38 -11.12 -18.30
CA GLU A 133 -5.08 -11.77 -18.52
C GLU A 133 -4.89 -13.00 -17.63
N SER A 134 -5.36 -12.90 -16.40
CA SER A 134 -5.37 -14.04 -15.46
C SER A 134 -6.29 -15.18 -15.95
N ALA A 135 -7.47 -14.85 -16.44
CA ALA A 135 -8.40 -15.84 -17.01
C ALA A 135 -7.81 -16.55 -18.24
N ASN A 136 -6.92 -15.87 -19.00
CA ASN A 136 -6.20 -16.42 -20.14
C ASN A 136 -4.94 -17.24 -19.75
N GLY A 137 -4.72 -17.50 -18.45
CA GLY A 137 -3.65 -18.38 -17.96
C GLY A 137 -2.25 -17.76 -17.94
N ARG A 138 -2.12 -16.44 -18.16
CA ARG A 138 -0.81 -15.76 -18.14
C ARG A 138 -0.26 -15.51 -16.73
N SER A 139 -1.14 -15.29 -15.74
CA SER A 139 -0.74 -15.24 -14.33
C SER A 139 -1.96 -15.54 -13.44
N SER A 140 -1.78 -16.31 -12.37
CA SER A 140 -2.84 -16.52 -11.38
C SER A 140 -2.94 -15.32 -10.44
N VAL A 141 -4.16 -14.82 -10.21
CA VAL A 141 -4.40 -13.80 -9.18
C VAL A 141 -4.30 -14.45 -7.81
N THR A 142 -3.41 -13.94 -6.96
CA THR A 142 -3.20 -14.48 -5.61
C THR A 142 -4.34 -14.06 -4.67
N THR A 143 -4.49 -14.74 -3.54
CA THR A 143 -5.49 -14.40 -2.52
C THR A 143 -5.32 -12.97 -2.02
N LYS A 144 -4.07 -12.52 -1.88
CA LYS A 144 -3.76 -11.15 -1.46
C LYS A 144 -4.24 -10.12 -2.48
N GLU A 145 -3.99 -10.35 -3.76
CA GLU A 145 -4.47 -9.49 -4.84
C GLU A 145 -6.00 -9.46 -4.90
N GLN A 146 -6.66 -10.61 -4.67
CA GLN A 146 -8.14 -10.67 -4.63
C GLN A 146 -8.73 -9.82 -3.50
N ILE A 147 -8.10 -9.81 -2.33
CA ILE A 147 -8.53 -8.96 -1.21
C ILE A 147 -8.43 -7.48 -1.58
N LEU A 148 -7.27 -7.05 -2.11
CA LEU A 148 -7.06 -5.67 -2.55
C LEU A 148 -8.03 -5.26 -3.67
N ILE A 149 -8.26 -6.12 -4.67
CA ILE A 149 -9.21 -5.86 -5.74
C ILE A 149 -10.63 -5.68 -5.19
N ARG A 150 -11.03 -6.51 -4.23
CA ARG A 150 -12.34 -6.38 -3.58
C ARG A 150 -12.46 -5.06 -2.85
N GLU A 151 -11.44 -4.67 -2.09
CA GLU A 151 -11.40 -3.40 -1.36
C GLU A 151 -11.44 -2.19 -2.30
N ILE A 152 -10.74 -2.25 -3.43
CA ILE A 152 -10.76 -1.21 -4.46
C ILE A 152 -12.14 -1.12 -5.13
N LYS A 153 -12.72 -2.26 -5.51
CA LYS A 153 -14.02 -2.32 -6.22
C LYS A 153 -15.22 -2.02 -5.32
N ASN A 154 -15.09 -2.13 -4.00
CA ASN A 154 -16.12 -1.70 -3.05
C ASN A 154 -16.22 -0.15 -3.00
N VAL A 155 -16.47 0.45 -4.17
CA VAL A 155 -16.77 1.86 -4.31
C VAL A 155 -18.24 2.06 -3.91
N GLY A 156 -18.45 2.69 -2.76
CA GLY A 156 -19.79 3.24 -2.44
C GLY A 156 -20.85 2.24 -1.98
N THR A 157 -20.49 1.07 -1.47
CA THR A 157 -21.34 0.47 -0.46
C THR A 157 -21.15 1.32 0.78
N ASP A 158 -22.06 2.27 0.97
CA ASP A 158 -22.18 3.07 2.18
C ASP A 158 -21.86 2.21 3.38
N ARG A 159 -21.28 2.83 4.40
CA ARG A 159 -21.08 2.24 5.73
C ARG A 159 -22.33 1.58 6.34
N ALA A 160 -23.47 1.65 5.67
CA ALA A 160 -24.68 0.92 5.99
C ALA A 160 -24.53 -0.61 5.86
N GLY A 161 -23.55 -1.13 5.08
CA GLY A 161 -23.25 -2.57 4.97
C GLY A 161 -21.97 -2.99 5.69
N ALA A 162 -21.25 -2.08 6.36
CA ALA A 162 -20.04 -2.42 7.10
C ALA A 162 -20.30 -3.33 8.30
N ASP A 163 -21.54 -3.36 8.79
CA ASP A 163 -21.96 -4.25 9.87
C ASP A 163 -22.13 -5.72 9.43
N GLU A 164 -22.30 -5.97 8.11
CA GLU A 164 -22.33 -7.35 7.60
C GLU A 164 -20.94 -8.01 7.52
N GLY A 165 -19.85 -7.22 7.65
CA GLY A 165 -18.49 -7.68 7.39
C GLY A 165 -17.93 -8.64 8.42
N TYR A 166 -18.39 -8.65 9.64
CA TYR A 166 -17.82 -9.46 10.73
C TYR A 166 -18.82 -10.39 11.43
N GLY A 167 -20.06 -10.45 11.00
CA GLY A 167 -21.03 -11.47 11.43
C GLY A 167 -21.34 -11.47 12.92
N LEU A 168 -21.02 -10.41 13.66
CA LEU A 168 -21.16 -10.41 15.11
C LEU A 168 -22.38 -9.67 15.60
N TYR A 169 -22.85 -8.62 14.93
CA TYR A 169 -24.06 -7.89 15.34
C TYR A 169 -24.73 -7.18 14.16
N ASP A 170 -25.95 -7.56 13.84
CA ASP A 170 -26.90 -6.70 13.15
C ASP A 170 -27.58 -5.81 14.21
N VAL A 171 -27.33 -4.51 14.14
CA VAL A 171 -27.88 -3.52 15.11
C VAL A 171 -29.41 -3.53 15.13
N ASN A 172 -30.04 -4.01 14.07
CA ASN A 172 -31.50 -4.06 13.93
C ASN A 172 -32.08 -5.42 14.32
N THR A 173 -31.25 -6.42 14.57
CA THR A 173 -31.73 -7.75 14.98
C THR A 173 -31.63 -7.87 16.50
N TYR A 174 -32.77 -8.04 17.15
CA TYR A 174 -32.81 -8.35 18.57
C TYR A 174 -32.34 -9.80 18.76
N TYR A 175 -31.17 -9.94 19.34
CA TYR A 175 -30.68 -11.26 19.78
C TYR A 175 -31.11 -11.47 21.23
N GLU A 176 -31.82 -12.58 21.50
CA GLU A 176 -32.03 -12.98 22.89
C GLU A 176 -30.68 -13.17 23.58
N PRO A 177 -30.45 -12.55 24.73
CA PRO A 177 -29.18 -12.69 25.42
C PRO A 177 -28.97 -14.16 25.80
N ILE A 178 -27.77 -14.68 25.46
CA ILE A 178 -27.36 -16.08 25.76
C ILE A 178 -27.42 -16.34 27.29
N PHE A 179 -27.26 -15.29 28.10
CA PHE A 179 -27.32 -15.36 29.54
C PHE A 179 -28.49 -14.53 30.07
N ASP A 180 -29.23 -15.13 31.01
CA ASP A 180 -30.30 -14.41 31.71
C ASP A 180 -29.71 -13.17 32.46
N LYS A 181 -30.52 -12.11 32.53
CA LYS A 181 -30.14 -10.89 33.26
C LYS A 181 -29.81 -11.15 34.72
N SER A 182 -30.47 -12.13 35.35
CA SER A 182 -30.16 -12.58 36.69
C SER A 182 -28.74 -13.15 36.83
N TYR A 183 -28.32 -13.93 35.88
CA TYR A 183 -26.95 -14.52 35.87
C TYR A 183 -25.87 -13.44 35.72
N LEU A 184 -26.10 -12.45 34.87
CA LEU A 184 -25.16 -11.33 34.74
C LEU A 184 -25.09 -10.48 36.01
N ALA A 185 -26.21 -10.30 36.70
CA ALA A 185 -26.28 -9.57 37.99
C ALA A 185 -25.48 -10.33 39.09
N GLU A 186 -25.62 -11.65 39.15
CA GLU A 186 -24.84 -12.50 40.08
C GLU A 186 -23.34 -12.44 39.79
N CYS A 187 -22.94 -12.50 38.52
CA CYS A 187 -21.54 -12.35 38.12
C CYS A 187 -20.96 -10.99 38.52
N LEU A 188 -21.72 -9.93 38.36
CA LEU A 188 -21.33 -8.57 38.74
C LEU A 188 -21.17 -8.42 40.26
N GLU A 189 -22.07 -9.02 41.05
CA GLU A 189 -21.96 -9.04 42.52
C GLU A 189 -20.76 -9.85 43.01
N LEU A 190 -20.48 -10.99 42.37
CA LEU A 190 -19.29 -11.77 42.65
C LEU A 190 -18.00 -10.99 42.32
N TYR A 191 -17.98 -10.29 41.19
CA TYR A 191 -16.84 -9.47 40.78
C TYR A 191 -16.61 -8.32 41.77
N LYS A 192 -17.66 -7.65 42.23
CA LYS A 192 -17.58 -6.60 43.29
C LYS A 192 -17.01 -7.15 44.56
N LYS A 193 -17.46 -8.31 45.02
CA LYS A 193 -16.94 -8.98 46.23
C LYS A 193 -15.46 -9.34 46.09
N LEU A 194 -15.04 -9.85 44.93
CA LEU A 194 -13.64 -10.20 44.68
C LEU A 194 -12.74 -8.98 44.59
N SER A 195 -13.22 -7.87 44.01
CA SER A 195 -12.44 -6.63 43.94
C SER A 195 -12.26 -5.93 45.27
N LEU A 196 -13.15 -6.18 46.26
CA LEU A 196 -13.03 -5.65 47.63
C LEU A 196 -12.07 -6.46 48.50
N ILE A 197 -11.63 -7.66 48.08
CA ILE A 197 -10.69 -8.50 48.84
C ILE A 197 -9.21 -8.16 48.50
N HIS A 198 -8.97 -7.37 47.45
CA HIS A 198 -7.64 -6.99 46.97
C HIS A 198 -7.25 -5.52 47.22
N ILE A 199 -7.91 -4.83 48.17
CA ILE A 199 -7.49 -3.51 48.67
C ILE A 199 -6.96 -3.62 50.07
#